data_b9bba19da48508f7bf8a8ba03715fa02
#
_entry.id   b9bba19da48508f7bf8a8ba03715fa02
#
_cell.length_a   1.000
_cell.length_b   1.000
_cell.length_c   1.000
_cell.angle_alpha   90.00
_cell.angle_beta   90.00
_cell.angle_gamma   90.00
#
_symmetry.space_group_name_H-M   'P 1'
#
loop_
_entity.id
_entity.type
_entity.pdbx_description
1 polymer ?
#
loop_
_entity_poly.entity_id
_entity_poly.type
_entity_poly.pdbx_seq_one_letter_code
_entity_poly.pdbx_strand_id
1 'polypeptide(L)'
;MTNIRSHKGITPYFGERAWVDPSAVVIGDVETGDDVSIWPMTVVRGDMHKIRIGHRCSIQDGSVLHITHASDYNPGGYPLTLGDDVTVGHKALLHGCTIGSRVLVGMGCIIMDGAVVEDE
;
A
#
# COMPACT_ATOMS: atom_id res chain seq x y z
N MET A 1 -7.73 -17.24 -12.71
CA MET A 1 -7.87 -16.32 -11.58
C MET A 1 -6.58 -15.56 -11.37
N THR A 2 -6.66 -14.31 -11.13
CA THR A 2 -5.47 -13.54 -10.91
C THR A 2 -5.48 -12.90 -9.53
N ASN A 3 -4.28 -12.64 -9.05
CA ASN A 3 -4.08 -11.97 -7.77
C ASN A 3 -4.07 -10.44 -7.93
N ILE A 4 -4.12 -9.93 -9.14
CA ILE A 4 -4.22 -8.50 -9.43
C ILE A 4 -5.59 -8.25 -10.02
N ARG A 5 -6.41 -7.44 -9.32
CA ARG A 5 -7.83 -7.34 -9.61
C ARG A 5 -8.27 -5.89 -9.77
N SER A 6 -9.15 -5.67 -10.74
CA SER A 6 -9.83 -4.38 -10.88
C SER A 6 -10.91 -4.22 -9.83
N HIS A 7 -11.18 -2.99 -9.46
CA HIS A 7 -12.33 -2.63 -8.64
C HIS A 7 -12.99 -1.39 -9.24
N LYS A 8 -14.27 -1.49 -9.56
CA LYS A 8 -15.03 -0.40 -10.21
C LYS A 8 -14.32 0.18 -11.43
N GLY A 9 -13.76 -0.71 -12.25
CA GLY A 9 -13.08 -0.33 -13.47
C GLY A 9 -11.66 0.19 -13.30
N ILE A 10 -11.14 0.26 -12.08
CA ILE A 10 -9.77 0.72 -11.83
C ILE A 10 -8.88 -0.50 -11.59
N THR A 11 -7.85 -0.62 -12.39
CA THR A 11 -6.88 -1.72 -12.31
C THR A 11 -5.57 -1.21 -11.71
N PRO A 12 -4.94 -1.99 -10.82
CA PRO A 12 -3.63 -1.59 -10.30
C PRO A 12 -2.61 -1.33 -11.41
N TYR A 13 -1.82 -0.28 -11.23
CA TYR A 13 -0.75 0.08 -12.15
C TYR A 13 0.60 -0.05 -11.45
N PHE A 14 1.53 -0.75 -12.10
CA PHE A 14 2.87 -0.98 -11.56
C PHE A 14 3.91 -0.31 -12.45
N GLY A 15 4.89 0.32 -11.83
CA GLY A 15 6.05 0.85 -12.53
C GLY A 15 6.94 -0.28 -13.08
N GLU A 16 8.10 0.08 -13.57
CA GLU A 16 9.03 -0.88 -14.17
C GLU A 16 9.66 -1.77 -13.10
N ARG A 17 9.94 -3.02 -13.47
CA ARG A 17 10.61 -4.00 -12.60
C ARG A 17 9.90 -4.24 -11.29
N ALA A 18 8.59 -4.02 -11.25
CA ALA A 18 7.79 -4.38 -10.09
C ALA A 18 7.60 -5.89 -10.01
N TRP A 19 7.60 -6.42 -8.83
CA TRP A 19 7.37 -7.84 -8.61
C TRP A 19 6.29 -8.04 -7.56
N VAL A 20 5.31 -8.88 -7.90
CA VAL A 20 4.21 -9.23 -6.99
C VAL A 20 4.17 -10.75 -6.87
N ASP A 21 4.32 -11.25 -5.65
CA ASP A 21 4.24 -12.69 -5.43
C ASP A 21 2.86 -13.21 -5.81
N PRO A 22 2.77 -14.40 -6.44
CA PRO A 22 1.47 -14.98 -6.81
C PRO A 22 0.49 -15.12 -5.66
N SER A 23 0.96 -15.25 -4.43
CA SER A 23 0.10 -15.34 -3.24
C SER A 23 -0.32 -13.98 -2.68
N ALA A 24 0.29 -12.89 -3.13
CA ALA A 24 -0.11 -11.55 -2.75
C ALA A 24 -1.32 -11.12 -3.57
N VAL A 25 -2.15 -10.26 -3.01
CA VAL A 25 -3.35 -9.76 -3.69
C VAL A 25 -3.31 -8.25 -3.75
N VAL A 26 -3.47 -7.69 -4.95
CA VAL A 26 -3.49 -6.24 -5.18
C VAL A 26 -4.78 -5.89 -5.90
N ILE A 27 -5.56 -4.99 -5.32
CA ILE A 27 -6.91 -4.69 -5.78
C ILE A 27 -7.11 -3.19 -5.98
N GLY A 28 -7.63 -2.80 -7.13
CA GLY A 28 -8.24 -1.50 -7.35
C GLY A 28 -7.25 -0.37 -7.60
N ASP A 29 -7.49 0.76 -6.97
CA ASP A 29 -6.79 2.02 -7.23
C ASP A 29 -5.44 2.05 -6.51
N VAL A 30 -4.52 1.24 -7.01
CA VAL A 30 -3.16 1.12 -6.50
C VAL A 30 -2.19 1.51 -7.62
N GLU A 31 -1.27 2.40 -7.32
CA GLU A 31 -0.18 2.73 -8.24
C GLU A 31 1.15 2.60 -7.50
N THR A 32 2.10 1.94 -8.14
CA THR A 32 3.46 1.83 -7.62
C THR A 32 4.45 2.49 -8.55
N GLY A 33 5.54 2.99 -7.99
CA GLY A 33 6.70 3.38 -8.78
C GLY A 33 7.49 2.15 -9.25
N ASP A 34 8.75 2.39 -9.62
CA ASP A 34 9.64 1.35 -10.13
C ASP A 34 10.29 0.56 -9.01
N ASP A 35 10.68 -0.67 -9.32
CA ASP A 35 11.45 -1.53 -8.41
C ASP A 35 10.76 -1.78 -7.07
N VAL A 36 9.44 -1.92 -7.11
CA VAL A 36 8.63 -2.26 -5.94
C VAL A 36 8.45 -3.76 -5.86
N SER A 37 8.59 -4.33 -4.66
CA SER A 37 8.36 -5.75 -4.44
C SER A 37 7.26 -5.95 -3.40
N ILE A 38 6.31 -6.82 -3.74
CA ILE A 38 5.19 -7.19 -2.87
C ILE A 38 5.26 -8.68 -2.62
N TRP A 39 5.51 -9.04 -1.38
CA TRP A 39 5.92 -10.38 -0.95
C TRP A 39 4.74 -11.28 -0.60
N PRO A 40 4.99 -12.57 -0.34
CA PRO A 40 3.89 -13.53 -0.15
C PRO A 40 2.86 -13.11 0.90
N MET A 41 1.61 -13.44 0.63
CA MET A 41 0.49 -13.25 1.55
C MET A 41 0.19 -11.79 1.91
N THR A 42 0.72 -10.85 1.15
CA THR A 42 0.46 -9.42 1.33
C THR A 42 -0.83 -9.03 0.63
N VAL A 43 -1.60 -8.12 1.24
CA VAL A 43 -2.82 -7.59 0.65
C VAL A 43 -2.69 -6.07 0.53
N VAL A 44 -2.85 -5.58 -0.70
CA VAL A 44 -2.87 -4.14 -0.99
C VAL A 44 -4.22 -3.85 -1.64
N ARG A 45 -5.11 -3.22 -0.88
CA ARG A 45 -6.50 -3.06 -1.33
C ARG A 45 -6.91 -1.60 -1.38
N GLY A 46 -6.91 -1.02 -2.59
CA GLY A 46 -7.36 0.33 -2.87
C GLY A 46 -8.76 0.31 -3.46
N ASP A 47 -9.73 -0.20 -2.70
CA ASP A 47 -11.06 -0.46 -3.22
C ASP A 47 -11.99 0.75 -3.16
N MET A 48 -11.90 1.59 -2.15
CA MET A 48 -12.77 2.76 -2.03
C MET A 48 -11.98 4.07 -1.91
N HIS A 49 -10.68 3.98 -2.04
CA HIS A 49 -9.77 5.13 -2.08
C HIS A 49 -8.43 4.67 -2.63
N LYS A 50 -7.54 5.60 -2.89
CA LYS A 50 -6.28 5.30 -3.56
C LYS A 50 -5.17 4.89 -2.62
N ILE A 51 -4.28 4.03 -3.14
CA ILE A 51 -2.99 3.70 -2.53
C ILE A 51 -1.90 4.08 -3.51
N ARG A 52 -0.92 4.84 -3.05
CA ARG A 52 0.23 5.26 -3.86
C ARG A 52 1.52 4.84 -3.17
N ILE A 53 2.34 4.08 -3.86
CA ILE A 53 3.59 3.54 -3.35
C ILE A 53 4.71 4.07 -4.23
N GLY A 54 5.69 4.71 -3.64
CA GLY A 54 6.82 5.27 -4.37
C GLY A 54 7.77 4.22 -4.92
N HIS A 55 8.95 4.66 -5.35
CA HIS A 55 9.95 3.79 -5.95
C HIS A 55 10.72 3.00 -4.90
N ARG A 56 11.21 1.82 -5.28
CA ARG A 56 12.13 0.99 -4.47
C ARG A 56 11.57 0.67 -3.08
N CYS A 57 10.28 0.40 -3.01
CA CYS A 57 9.64 -0.02 -1.77
C CYS A 57 9.54 -1.54 -1.71
N SER A 58 9.63 -2.07 -0.50
CA SER A 58 9.47 -3.50 -0.24
C SER A 58 8.33 -3.67 0.76
N ILE A 59 7.26 -4.35 0.34
CA ILE A 59 6.10 -4.63 1.18
C ILE A 59 6.14 -6.10 1.55
N GLN A 60 6.55 -6.38 2.78
CA GLN A 60 6.93 -7.73 3.15
C GLN A 60 5.74 -8.59 3.59
N ASP A 61 6.04 -9.86 3.74
CA ASP A 61 5.08 -10.96 3.88
C ASP A 61 3.99 -10.70 4.90
N GLY A 62 2.76 -10.95 4.51
CA GLY A 62 1.61 -10.91 5.40
C GLY A 62 1.13 -9.51 5.80
N SER A 63 1.70 -8.47 5.22
CA SER A 63 1.28 -7.09 5.51
C SER A 63 -0.06 -6.79 4.84
N VAL A 64 -0.81 -5.85 5.42
CA VAL A 64 -2.08 -5.40 4.87
C VAL A 64 -2.02 -3.88 4.72
N LEU A 65 -2.27 -3.41 3.51
CA LEU A 65 -2.34 -2.00 3.17
C LEU A 65 -3.75 -1.67 2.72
N HIS A 66 -4.41 -0.76 3.42
CA HIS A 66 -5.78 -0.41 3.14
C HIS A 66 -6.02 1.09 3.36
N ILE A 67 -7.24 1.50 3.10
CA ILE A 67 -7.64 2.92 3.09
C ILE A 67 -8.95 3.09 3.87
N THR A 68 -9.34 4.33 4.11
CA THR A 68 -10.69 4.64 4.54
C THR A 68 -11.36 5.48 3.47
N HIS A 69 -12.53 5.06 3.03
CA HIS A 69 -13.30 5.76 2.02
C HIS A 69 -13.84 7.10 2.54
N ALA A 70 -14.14 7.99 1.62
CA ALA A 70 -14.80 9.26 1.95
C ALA A 70 -16.23 8.99 2.47
N SER A 71 -16.61 9.71 3.50
CA SER A 71 -17.94 9.59 4.11
C SER A 71 -18.33 10.93 4.74
N ASP A 72 -19.54 11.01 5.28
CA ASP A 72 -19.98 12.21 5.99
C ASP A 72 -19.13 12.50 7.22
N TYR A 73 -18.59 11.45 7.84
CA TYR A 73 -17.71 11.59 9.01
C TYR A 73 -16.29 12.02 8.60
N ASN A 74 -15.85 11.61 7.42
CA ASN A 74 -14.52 11.93 6.86
C ASN A 74 -14.70 12.28 5.39
N PRO A 75 -15.06 13.52 5.05
CA PRO A 75 -15.39 13.88 3.66
C PRO A 75 -14.29 13.57 2.65
N GLY A 76 -13.03 13.66 3.05
CA GLY A 76 -11.90 13.32 2.17
C GLY A 76 -11.46 11.87 2.24
N GLY A 77 -11.95 11.12 3.21
CA GLY A 77 -11.41 9.81 3.53
C GLY A 77 -9.93 9.87 3.93
N TYR A 78 -9.30 8.69 3.97
CA TYR A 78 -7.87 8.59 4.25
C TYR A 78 -7.22 7.66 3.23
N PRO A 79 -6.58 8.21 2.19
CA PRO A 79 -5.78 7.41 1.26
C PRO A 79 -4.51 6.94 1.95
N LEU A 80 -3.83 5.96 1.36
CA LEU A 80 -2.55 5.49 1.85
C LEU A 80 -1.45 5.92 0.88
N THR A 81 -0.42 6.55 1.41
CA THR A 81 0.70 7.02 0.61
C THR A 81 2.01 6.61 1.25
N LEU A 82 2.87 5.95 0.47
CA LEU A 82 4.24 5.64 0.84
C LEU A 82 5.18 6.41 -0.08
N GLY A 83 6.19 7.03 0.49
CA GLY A 83 7.26 7.67 -0.30
C GLY A 83 8.17 6.64 -0.95
N ASP A 84 9.39 7.06 -1.27
CA ASP A 84 10.39 6.19 -1.89
C ASP A 84 11.24 5.49 -0.83
N ASP A 85 11.80 4.33 -1.20
CA ASP A 85 12.74 3.62 -0.35
C ASP A 85 12.15 3.26 1.02
N VAL A 86 10.88 2.86 1.02
CA VAL A 86 10.19 2.42 2.23
C VAL A 86 10.22 0.91 2.32
N THR A 87 10.61 0.40 3.47
CA THR A 87 10.48 -1.04 3.76
C THR A 87 9.38 -1.22 4.79
N VAL A 88 8.35 -1.97 4.40
CA VAL A 88 7.26 -2.35 5.30
C VAL A 88 7.55 -3.75 5.80
N GLY A 89 7.83 -3.88 7.08
CA GLY A 89 8.17 -5.17 7.69
C GLY A 89 7.03 -6.16 7.67
N HIS A 90 7.34 -7.42 7.94
CA HIS A 90 6.35 -8.50 7.89
C HIS A 90 5.17 -8.24 8.82
N LYS A 91 3.98 -8.58 8.37
CA LYS A 91 2.73 -8.49 9.16
C LYS A 91 2.46 -7.09 9.72
N ALA A 92 2.89 -6.06 9.00
CA ALA A 92 2.49 -4.70 9.34
C ALA A 92 1.08 -4.41 8.82
N LEU A 93 0.40 -3.49 9.49
CA LEU A 93 -0.90 -3.01 9.05
C LEU A 93 -0.82 -1.50 8.87
N LEU A 94 -0.93 -1.07 7.63
CA LEU A 94 -0.97 0.35 7.28
C LEU A 94 -2.36 0.68 6.77
N HIS A 95 -3.03 1.61 7.41
CA HIS A 95 -4.42 1.91 7.11
C HIS A 95 -4.63 3.42 7.05
N GLY A 96 -4.79 3.95 5.83
CA GLY A 96 -5.12 5.36 5.63
C GLY A 96 -4.09 6.34 6.20
N CYS A 97 -2.82 6.01 6.11
CA CYS A 97 -1.75 6.84 6.67
C CYS A 97 -0.80 7.34 5.58
N THR A 98 0.08 8.23 5.97
CA THR A 98 1.12 8.77 5.09
C THR A 98 2.49 8.41 5.65
N ILE A 99 3.28 7.71 4.85
CA ILE A 99 4.64 7.31 5.21
C ILE A 99 5.59 8.07 4.28
N GLY A 100 6.53 8.80 4.86
CA GLY A 100 7.54 9.51 4.10
C GLY A 100 8.55 8.57 3.44
N SER A 101 9.61 9.13 2.89
CA SER A 101 10.64 8.36 2.20
C SER A 101 11.71 7.88 3.19
N ARG A 102 12.37 6.78 2.84
CA ARG A 102 13.49 6.22 3.61
C ARG A 102 13.06 5.85 5.05
N VAL A 103 11.90 5.21 5.15
CA VAL A 103 11.33 4.76 6.44
C VAL A 103 11.34 3.25 6.51
N LEU A 104 11.71 2.72 7.65
CA LEU A 104 11.50 1.31 7.97
C LEU A 104 10.31 1.20 8.91
N VAL A 105 9.24 0.59 8.41
CA VAL A 105 8.08 0.24 9.24
C VAL A 105 8.37 -1.11 9.86
N GLY A 106 8.48 -1.16 11.17
CA GLY A 106 8.85 -2.38 11.88
C GLY A 106 7.81 -3.49 11.72
N MET A 107 8.26 -4.72 11.87
CA MET A 107 7.38 -5.90 11.80
C MET A 107 6.25 -5.79 12.82
N GLY A 108 5.05 -6.11 12.39
CA GLY A 108 3.87 -6.11 13.26
C GLY A 108 3.37 -4.73 13.66
N CYS A 109 3.93 -3.64 13.12
CA CYS A 109 3.44 -2.30 13.40
C CYS A 109 2.02 -2.11 12.88
N ILE A 110 1.28 -1.27 13.60
CA ILE A 110 -0.06 -0.83 13.17
C ILE A 110 -0.03 0.68 13.10
N ILE A 111 -0.27 1.23 11.91
CA ILE A 111 -0.31 2.67 11.68
C ILE A 111 -1.66 2.99 11.06
N MET A 112 -2.43 3.84 11.74
CA MET A 112 -3.84 4.05 11.45
C MET A 112 -4.12 5.36 10.73
N ASP A 113 -5.40 5.58 10.43
CA ASP A 113 -5.89 6.70 9.64
C ASP A 113 -5.35 8.04 10.10
N GLY A 114 -4.89 8.83 9.15
CA GLY A 114 -4.43 10.19 9.38
C GLY A 114 -3.05 10.32 10.01
N ALA A 115 -2.43 9.21 10.43
CA ALA A 115 -1.07 9.26 10.95
C ALA A 115 -0.09 9.67 9.85
N VAL A 116 0.91 10.43 10.22
CA VAL A 116 1.97 10.86 9.31
C VAL A 116 3.31 10.46 9.91
N VAL A 117 4.05 9.65 9.17
CA VAL A 117 5.44 9.30 9.51
C VAL A 117 6.32 10.08 8.54
N GLU A 118 7.13 10.95 9.08
CA GLU A 118 7.99 11.81 8.27
C GLU A 118 9.17 11.01 7.70
N ASP A 119 9.91 11.62 6.77
CA ASP A 119 11.08 10.99 6.16
C ASP A 119 12.10 10.55 7.22
N GLU A 120 12.71 9.39 6.97
CA GLU A 120 13.73 8.82 7.85
C GLU A 120 13.21 8.57 9.26
#